data_fa9cfb758b772fae825aa5e0476a30c0
#
_entry.id   fa9cfb758b772fae825aa5e0476a30c0
#
_cell.length_a   1.000
_cell.length_b   1.000
_cell.length_c   1.000
_cell.angle_alpha   90.00
_cell.angle_beta   90.00
_cell.angle_gamma   90.00
#
_symmetry.space_group_name_H-M   'P 1'
#
loop_
_entity.id
_entity.type
_entity.pdbx_description
1 polymer ?
#
loop_
_entity_poly.entity_id
_entity_poly.type
_entity_poly.pdbx_seq_one_letter_code
_entity_poly.pdbx_strand_id
1 'polypeptide(L)' 'GNNDAINPEFVAYGMNIDEFKMRVFNRWGELIFVSEDITQGWDGTFKGKDCPSDQYVYVIYYRAFKHLPKTKSGGVLLMR' A
#
# COMPACT_ATOMS: atom_id res chain seq x y z
N GLY A 1 6.06 -0.48 16.78
CA GLY A 1 5.14 -0.25 15.75
C GLY A 1 5.72 -0.02 14.41
N ASN A 2 6.97 -0.12 14.32
CA ASN A 2 7.64 0.13 13.06
C ASN A 2 7.46 -1.00 12.04
N ASN A 3 6.69 -2.01 12.38
CA ASN A 3 6.41 -3.10 11.46
C ASN A 3 5.13 -2.90 10.69
N ASP A 4 4.60 -1.70 10.75
CA ASP A 4 3.27 -1.45 10.22
C ASP A 4 3.28 -1.13 8.74
N ALA A 5 4.44 -0.97 8.13
CA ALA A 5 4.55 -0.60 6.74
C ALA A 5 4.01 -1.69 5.83
N ILE A 6 3.28 -1.28 4.80
CA ILE A 6 2.84 -2.18 3.74
C ILE A 6 3.81 -2.00 2.58
N ASN A 7 4.48 -3.09 2.20
CA ASN A 7 5.40 -3.06 1.08
C ASN A 7 4.95 -4.03 0.00
N PRO A 8 5.01 -3.63 -1.28
CA PRO A 8 4.64 -4.53 -2.36
C PRO A 8 5.61 -5.71 -2.42
N GLU A 9 5.08 -6.91 -2.29
CA GLU A 9 5.90 -8.11 -2.25
C GLU A 9 6.54 -8.45 -3.58
N PHE A 10 5.91 -8.04 -4.68
CA PHE A 10 6.44 -8.41 -5.99
C PHE A 10 7.79 -7.75 -6.29
N VAL A 11 8.20 -6.75 -5.52
CA VAL A 11 9.55 -6.19 -5.64
C VAL A 11 10.60 -7.25 -5.37
N ALA A 12 10.33 -8.14 -4.43
CA ALA A 12 11.26 -9.19 -4.04
C ALA A 12 11.47 -10.23 -5.14
N TYR A 13 10.58 -10.27 -6.11
CA TYR A 13 10.66 -11.24 -7.20
C TYR A 13 11.31 -10.69 -8.46
N GLY A 14 11.84 -9.48 -8.38
CA GLY A 14 12.55 -8.90 -9.51
C GLY A 14 11.67 -8.52 -10.69
N MET A 15 10.41 -8.27 -10.47
CA MET A 15 9.50 -7.87 -11.54
C MET A 15 9.78 -6.45 -11.98
N ASN A 16 9.78 -6.23 -13.30
CA ASN A 16 9.85 -4.88 -13.85
C ASN A 16 8.47 -4.28 -13.86
N ILE A 17 8.26 -3.27 -13.05
CA ILE A 17 6.95 -2.62 -12.92
C ILE A 17 7.01 -1.27 -13.62
N ASP A 18 6.18 -1.10 -14.65
CA ASP A 18 6.11 0.14 -15.42
C ASP A 18 5.20 1.16 -14.77
N GLU A 19 4.12 0.71 -14.15
CA GLU A 19 3.16 1.58 -13.49
C GLU A 19 2.83 1.03 -12.13
N PHE A 20 2.70 1.91 -11.15
CA PHE A 20 2.41 1.51 -9.80
C PHE A 20 1.65 2.62 -9.08
N LYS A 21 0.60 2.26 -8.36
CA LYS A 21 -0.08 3.19 -7.47
C LYS A 21 -0.68 2.43 -6.32
N MET A 22 -0.34 2.84 -5.12
CA MET A 22 -0.88 2.24 -3.91
C MET A 22 -1.72 3.26 -3.16
N ARG A 23 -2.89 2.84 -2.72
CA ARG A 23 -3.77 3.66 -1.88
C ARG A 23 -4.12 2.86 -0.64
N VAL A 24 -4.18 3.56 0.49
CA VAL A 24 -4.62 2.97 1.75
C VAL A 24 -5.79 3.78 2.26
N PHE A 25 -6.82 3.08 2.71
CA PHE A 25 -8.05 3.68 3.23
C PHE A 25 -8.28 3.23 4.66
N ASN A 26 -8.87 4.10 5.45
CA ASN A 26 -9.28 3.70 6.79
C ASN A 26 -10.63 2.98 6.72
N ARG A 27 -11.15 2.56 7.88
CA ARG A 27 -12.40 1.80 7.95
C ARG A 27 -13.60 2.58 7.44
N TRP A 28 -13.50 3.88 7.37
CA TRP A 28 -14.57 4.74 6.91
C TRP A 28 -14.50 5.01 5.41
N GLY A 29 -13.50 4.42 4.74
CA GLY A 29 -13.31 4.65 3.31
C GLY A 29 -12.57 5.92 2.96
N GLU A 30 -11.98 6.56 3.94
CA GLU A 30 -11.20 7.78 3.71
C GLU A 30 -9.81 7.42 3.21
N LEU A 31 -9.36 8.07 2.14
CA LEU A 31 -8.03 7.85 1.61
C LEU A 31 -7.01 8.52 2.53
N ILE A 32 -6.09 7.72 3.07
CA ILE A 32 -5.13 8.24 4.04
C ILE A 32 -3.68 8.13 3.55
N PHE A 33 -3.43 7.42 2.45
CA PHE A 33 -2.08 7.28 1.92
C PHE A 33 -2.13 6.97 0.44
N VAL A 34 -1.24 7.62 -0.32
CA VAL A 34 -1.06 7.34 -1.75
C VAL A 34 0.43 7.31 -2.03
N SER A 35 0.87 6.33 -2.80
CA SER A 35 2.24 6.27 -3.28
C SER A 35 2.26 5.82 -4.72
N GLU A 36 3.11 6.44 -5.54
CA GLU A 36 3.39 5.97 -6.89
C GLU A 36 4.80 5.41 -6.99
N ASP A 37 5.47 5.29 -5.86
CA ASP A 37 6.83 4.76 -5.77
C ASP A 37 6.76 3.37 -5.15
N ILE A 38 7.11 2.35 -5.94
CA ILE A 38 7.00 0.97 -5.50
C ILE A 38 7.89 0.66 -4.30
N THR A 39 8.90 1.49 -4.04
CA THR A 39 9.78 1.30 -2.90
C THR A 39 9.27 1.97 -1.63
N GLN A 40 8.18 2.73 -1.74
CA GLN A 40 7.65 3.48 -0.61
C GLN A 40 6.34 2.85 -0.13
N GLY A 41 6.43 2.08 0.96
CA GLY A 41 5.25 1.52 1.59
C GLY A 41 4.62 2.48 2.60
N TRP A 42 3.45 2.10 3.10
CA TRP A 42 2.76 2.89 4.11
C TRP A 42 3.36 2.59 5.48
N ASP A 43 3.66 3.62 6.22
CA ASP A 43 4.31 3.51 7.52
C ASP A 43 3.34 3.60 8.71
N GLY A 44 2.05 3.58 8.44
CA GLY A 44 1.05 3.61 9.51
C GLY A 44 0.71 4.99 10.01
N THR A 45 1.09 6.04 9.28
CA THR A 45 0.80 7.41 9.69
C THR A 45 -0.11 8.11 8.70
N PHE A 46 -0.75 9.18 9.16
CA PHE A 46 -1.57 10.05 8.33
C PHE A 46 -1.37 11.48 8.81
N LYS A 47 -0.92 12.33 7.90
CA LYS A 47 -0.63 13.74 8.19
C LYS A 47 0.34 13.90 9.36
N GLY A 48 1.34 13.03 9.40
CA GLY A 48 2.37 13.09 10.42
C GLY A 48 1.99 12.51 11.76
N LYS A 49 0.84 11.88 11.88
CA LYS A 49 0.37 11.28 13.13
C LYS A 49 0.18 9.79 12.95
N ASP A 50 0.44 9.05 14.01
CA ASP A 50 0.21 7.61 14.02
C ASP A 50 -1.28 7.32 13.87
N CYS A 51 -1.60 6.42 12.94
CA CYS A 51 -2.96 5.93 12.83
C CYS A 51 -3.26 4.99 13.99
N PRO A 52 -4.51 4.96 14.46
CA PRO A 52 -4.88 4.05 15.54
C PRO A 52 -4.85 2.59 15.09
N SER A 53 -4.74 1.69 16.06
CA SER A 53 -4.87 0.27 15.80
C SER A 53 -6.26 0.00 15.25
N ASP A 54 -6.32 -0.53 14.04
CA ASP A 54 -7.59 -0.77 13.36
C ASP A 54 -7.32 -1.55 12.09
N GLN A 55 -8.39 -1.88 11.40
CA GLN A 55 -8.31 -2.52 10.10
C GLN A 55 -8.31 -1.45 9.01
N TYR A 56 -7.37 -1.59 8.07
CA TYR A 56 -7.24 -0.68 6.95
C TYR A 56 -7.34 -1.48 5.66
N VAL A 57 -7.64 -0.81 4.56
CA VAL A 57 -7.77 -1.45 3.26
C VAL A 57 -6.75 -0.83 2.32
N TYR A 58 -6.01 -1.67 1.62
CA TYR A 58 -5.10 -1.19 0.58
C TYR A 58 -5.63 -1.60 -0.80
N VAL A 59 -5.33 -0.76 -1.79
CA VAL A 59 -5.60 -1.06 -3.18
C VAL A 59 -4.33 -0.73 -3.95
N ILE A 60 -3.80 -1.71 -4.66
CA ILE A 60 -2.58 -1.54 -5.44
C ILE A 60 -2.90 -1.79 -6.89
N TYR A 61 -2.67 -0.77 -7.72
CA TYR A 61 -2.73 -0.88 -9.16
C TYR A 61 -1.31 -0.96 -9.68
N TYR A 62 -1.05 -1.91 -10.57
CA TYR A 62 0.28 -2.00 -11.15
C TYR A 62 0.22 -2.63 -12.54
N ARG A 63 1.23 -2.34 -13.34
CA ARG A 63 1.42 -2.96 -14.64
C ARG A 63 2.87 -3.39 -14.76
N ALA A 64 3.09 -4.68 -14.91
CA ALA A 64 4.42 -5.19 -15.18
C ALA A 64 4.75 -4.98 -16.65
N PHE A 65 6.04 -4.90 -16.95
CA PHE A 65 6.52 -4.66 -18.31
C PHE A 65 5.93 -5.71 -19.27
N LYS A 66 5.30 -5.24 -20.35
CA LYS A 66 4.68 -6.08 -21.38
C LYS A 66 3.50 -6.92 -20.87
N HIS A 67 2.91 -6.53 -19.77
CA HIS A 67 1.73 -7.21 -19.22
C HIS A 67 0.57 -6.26 -19.10
N LEU A 68 -0.64 -6.81 -18.99
CA LEU A 68 -1.82 -6.02 -18.75
C LEU A 68 -1.83 -5.51 -17.30
N PRO A 69 -2.44 -4.36 -17.05
CA PRO A 69 -2.53 -3.84 -15.70
C PRO A 69 -3.35 -4.75 -14.81
N LYS A 70 -3.01 -4.77 -13.54
CA LYS A 70 -3.69 -5.56 -12.51
C LYS A 70 -3.96 -4.71 -11.30
N THR A 71 -4.98 -5.08 -10.56
CA THR A 71 -5.31 -4.45 -9.29
C THR A 71 -5.37 -5.52 -8.21
N LYS A 72 -4.71 -5.25 -7.11
CA LYS A 72 -4.70 -6.12 -5.95
C LYS A 72 -5.23 -5.33 -4.76
N SER A 73 -6.10 -5.94 -3.97
CA SER A 73 -6.63 -5.28 -2.78
C SER A 73 -6.67 -6.25 -1.63
N GLY A 74 -6.72 -5.72 -0.42
CA GLY A 74 -6.81 -6.53 0.77
C GLY A 74 -6.89 -5.69 2.01
N GLY A 75 -7.02 -6.36 3.14
CA GLY A 75 -7.04 -5.70 4.43
C GLY A 75 -5.70 -5.83 5.12
N VAL A 76 -5.40 -4.85 5.95
CA VAL A 76 -4.23 -4.90 6.81
C VAL A 76 -4.66 -4.48 8.21
N LEU A 77 -4.26 -5.27 9.19
CA LEU A 77 -4.54 -4.97 10.59
C LEU A 77 -3.34 -4.24 11.14
N LEU A 78 -3.55 -2.99 11.52
CA LEU A 78 -2.52 -2.18 12.15
C LEU A 78 -2.63 -2.37 13.65
N MET A 79 -1.56 -2.86 14.25
CA MET A 79 -1.52 -3.10 15.69
C MET A 79 -0.36 -2.33 16.29
N ARG A 80 -0.68 -1.55 17.30
CA ARG A 80 0.33 -0.75 17.99
C ARG A 80 0.48 -1.16 19.44
#